data_e0aa9578be717d8969de97e03f370e3e
#
_entry.id   e0aa9578be717d8969de97e03f370e3e
#
_cell.length_a   1.000
_cell.length_b   1.000
_cell.length_c   1.000
_cell.angle_alpha   90.00
_cell.angle_beta   90.00
_cell.angle_gamma   90.00
#
_symmetry.space_group_name_H-M   'P 1'
#
loop_
_entity.id
_entity.type
_entity.pdbx_description
1 polymer ?
#
loop_
_entity_poly.entity_id
_entity_poly.type
_entity_poly.pdbx_seq_one_letter_code
_entity_poly.pdbx_strand_id
1 'polypeptide(L)'
;MKPEASAQPLEQLRSLREQVEAQLQDFLAAQSNYFTSIAPELKPAAGSLSAFVINGGKRFRPLFAAVGAMGAGSNLSQSEIRAFASLELLQACALIHDDLMDASDTRRGEPAIHKLFESMHSVENYQGTATQFGLSASVLIGDLALIWSDQMLNSSGLKSDSLLAALSVHDEMRVELIAGQYLDVFEQARGTQSVAQALNIARYKSAKYTIERPLHLGAAVAIPDPLLRAQLVSIYSEFGLPLGEAFQLRDDLLGVFGDPKVTGKPAGDDLREGKRTVLMAMTHDRISGAAEAEFMAEFGNHDISENAIARLQEIIAETGAAMHVEDLIEELTSTALEALNRDEIVPQARELLTEMAIIATKRNM
;
A
#
# COMPACT_ATOMS: atom_id res chain seq x y z
N MET A 1 4.80 -13.76 -28.54
CA MET A 1 5.39 -14.82 -27.68
C MET A 1 5.44 -14.21 -26.28
N LYS A 2 4.61 -14.65 -25.34
CA LYS A 2 4.63 -14.13 -23.95
C LYS A 2 5.96 -14.55 -23.32
N PRO A 3 6.74 -13.66 -22.70
CA PRO A 3 7.89 -14.08 -21.92
C PRO A 3 7.36 -14.90 -20.74
N GLU A 4 7.73 -16.18 -20.70
CA GLU A 4 7.63 -16.96 -19.47
C GLU A 4 8.56 -16.31 -18.45
N ALA A 5 8.04 -16.00 -17.26
CA ALA A 5 8.85 -15.51 -16.15
C ALA A 5 9.99 -16.51 -15.91
N SER A 6 11.24 -16.03 -15.90
CA SER A 6 12.35 -16.92 -15.61
C SER A 6 12.25 -17.36 -14.14
N ALA A 7 12.38 -18.63 -13.85
CA ALA A 7 12.20 -19.17 -12.49
C ALA A 7 13.16 -18.54 -11.45
N GLN A 8 14.29 -18.05 -11.88
CA GLN A 8 15.36 -17.51 -11.03
C GLN A 8 15.02 -16.17 -10.36
N PRO A 9 14.46 -15.13 -11.04
CA PRO A 9 14.04 -13.88 -10.38
C PRO A 9 12.94 -14.12 -9.34
N LEU A 10 11.95 -14.97 -9.63
CA LEU A 10 10.88 -15.30 -8.67
C LEU A 10 11.41 -15.97 -7.40
N GLU A 11 12.36 -16.87 -7.53
CA GLU A 11 12.99 -17.53 -6.38
C GLU A 11 13.79 -16.54 -5.54
N GLN A 12 14.49 -15.60 -6.19
CA GLN A 12 15.23 -14.56 -5.50
C GLN A 12 14.30 -13.58 -4.76
N LEU A 13 13.20 -13.16 -5.37
CA LEU A 13 12.18 -12.32 -4.70
C LEU A 13 11.56 -13.07 -3.51
N ARG A 14 11.32 -14.38 -3.63
CA ARG A 14 10.86 -15.20 -2.50
C ARG A 14 11.87 -15.20 -1.36
N SER A 15 13.15 -15.45 -1.64
CA SER A 15 14.20 -15.43 -0.63
C SER A 15 14.33 -14.08 0.06
N LEU A 16 14.25 -12.96 -0.67
CA LEU A 16 14.24 -11.61 -0.10
C LEU A 16 13.03 -11.40 0.81
N ARG A 17 11.84 -11.85 0.38
CA ARG A 17 10.63 -11.78 1.19
C ARG A 17 10.78 -12.56 2.49
N GLU A 18 11.30 -13.78 2.46
CA GLU A 18 11.55 -14.60 3.66
C GLU A 18 12.52 -13.91 4.63
N GLN A 19 13.55 -13.24 4.12
CA GLN A 19 14.48 -12.46 4.95
C GLN A 19 13.80 -11.25 5.60
N VAL A 20 12.94 -10.53 4.88
CA VAL A 20 12.14 -9.41 5.41
C VAL A 20 11.20 -9.93 6.51
N GLU A 21 10.50 -11.04 6.27
CA GLU A 21 9.57 -11.65 7.24
C GLU A 21 10.29 -12.09 8.51
N ALA A 22 11.48 -12.67 8.41
CA ALA A 22 12.29 -13.02 9.57
C ALA A 22 12.66 -11.78 10.42
N GLN A 23 13.09 -10.67 9.78
CA GLN A 23 13.41 -9.43 10.49
C GLN A 23 12.18 -8.83 11.19
N LEU A 24 11.01 -8.92 10.56
CA LEU A 24 9.75 -8.46 11.17
C LEU A 24 9.37 -9.32 12.39
N GLN A 25 9.46 -10.65 12.27
CA GLN A 25 9.14 -11.58 13.37
C GLN A 25 10.02 -11.33 14.59
N ASP A 26 11.34 -11.24 14.39
CA ASP A 26 12.29 -10.98 15.46
C ASP A 26 12.05 -9.64 16.16
N PHE A 27 11.80 -8.58 15.38
CA PHE A 27 11.52 -7.26 15.90
C PHE A 27 10.20 -7.23 16.68
N LEU A 28 9.12 -7.74 16.09
CA LEU A 28 7.79 -7.77 16.73
C LEU A 28 7.80 -8.58 18.01
N ALA A 29 8.49 -9.71 18.06
CA ALA A 29 8.63 -10.51 19.28
C ALA A 29 9.32 -9.71 20.41
N ALA A 30 10.41 -9.01 20.09
CA ALA A 30 11.13 -8.20 21.07
C ALA A 30 10.28 -7.02 21.56
N GLN A 31 9.63 -6.29 20.65
CA GLN A 31 8.81 -5.12 21.00
C GLN A 31 7.53 -5.52 21.76
N SER A 32 6.87 -6.62 21.37
CA SER A 32 5.70 -7.13 22.08
C SER A 32 6.05 -7.54 23.50
N ASN A 33 7.20 -8.18 23.74
CA ASN A 33 7.67 -8.53 25.06
C ASN A 33 7.91 -7.28 25.92
N TYR A 34 8.55 -6.25 25.39
CA TYR A 34 8.74 -4.98 26.09
C TYR A 34 7.39 -4.32 26.41
N PHE A 35 6.53 -4.16 25.39
CA PHE A 35 5.24 -3.48 25.54
C PHE A 35 4.34 -4.17 26.57
N THR A 36 4.25 -5.50 26.54
CA THR A 36 3.44 -6.27 27.50
C THR A 36 4.07 -6.37 28.88
N SER A 37 5.35 -6.06 29.04
CA SER A 37 5.99 -5.95 30.36
C SER A 37 5.54 -4.72 31.15
N ILE A 38 4.98 -3.70 30.48
CA ILE A 38 4.44 -2.50 31.11
C ILE A 38 3.15 -2.86 31.85
N ALA A 39 2.26 -3.62 31.19
CA ALA A 39 1.02 -4.12 31.81
C ALA A 39 0.48 -5.33 31.00
N PRO A 40 -0.03 -6.39 31.64
CA PRO A 40 -0.55 -7.57 30.96
C PRO A 40 -1.80 -7.27 30.09
N GLU A 41 -2.52 -6.21 30.37
CA GLU A 41 -3.69 -5.72 29.62
C GLU A 41 -3.32 -5.25 28.20
N LEU A 42 -2.04 -5.02 27.92
CA LEU A 42 -1.55 -4.63 26.61
C LEU A 42 -1.36 -5.81 25.63
N LYS A 43 -1.51 -7.06 26.10
CA LYS A 43 -1.39 -8.26 25.24
C LYS A 43 -2.30 -8.25 24.01
N PRO A 44 -3.60 -7.88 24.11
CA PRO A 44 -4.46 -7.82 22.92
C PRO A 44 -3.93 -6.83 21.86
N ALA A 45 -3.46 -5.65 22.27
CA ALA A 45 -2.93 -4.64 21.35
C ALA A 45 -1.64 -5.10 20.68
N ALA A 46 -0.68 -5.67 21.43
CA ALA A 46 0.56 -6.22 20.88
C ALA A 46 0.27 -7.40 19.93
N GLY A 47 -0.64 -8.29 20.32
CA GLY A 47 -1.01 -9.47 19.55
C GLY A 47 -1.71 -9.10 18.23
N SER A 48 -2.67 -8.18 18.26
CA SER A 48 -3.39 -7.71 17.07
C SER A 48 -2.46 -7.03 16.07
N LEU A 49 -1.56 -6.14 16.52
CA LEU A 49 -0.59 -5.50 15.66
C LEU A 49 0.38 -6.51 15.05
N SER A 50 0.90 -7.44 15.84
CA SER A 50 1.80 -8.48 15.36
C SER A 50 1.12 -9.36 14.31
N ALA A 51 -0.11 -9.81 14.56
CA ALA A 51 -0.90 -10.58 13.62
C ALA A 51 -1.17 -9.78 12.33
N PHE A 52 -1.54 -8.51 12.45
CA PHE A 52 -1.79 -7.63 11.30
C PHE A 52 -0.57 -7.47 10.39
N VAL A 53 0.62 -7.35 10.96
CA VAL A 53 1.88 -7.23 10.21
C VAL A 53 2.30 -8.56 9.59
N ILE A 54 2.21 -9.69 10.33
CA ILE A 54 2.71 -10.99 9.86
C ILE A 54 1.74 -11.67 8.90
N ASN A 55 0.41 -11.58 9.16
CA ASN A 55 -0.59 -12.30 8.38
C ASN A 55 -0.90 -11.59 7.06
N GLY A 56 -0.16 -11.94 6.02
CA GLY A 56 -0.43 -11.50 4.65
C GLY A 56 0.41 -10.33 4.17
N GLY A 57 0.14 -9.89 2.95
CA GLY A 57 0.87 -8.85 2.24
C GLY A 57 1.94 -9.40 1.31
N LYS A 58 2.09 -8.73 0.16
CA LYS A 58 3.09 -9.08 -0.88
C LYS A 58 4.48 -8.54 -0.58
N ARG A 59 4.63 -7.75 0.50
CA ARG A 59 5.90 -7.12 0.93
C ARG A 59 6.52 -6.23 -0.15
N PHE A 60 5.70 -5.61 -1.00
CA PHE A 60 6.21 -4.82 -2.14
C PHE A 60 7.16 -3.70 -1.70
N ARG A 61 6.83 -2.95 -0.65
CA ARG A 61 7.64 -1.81 -0.21
C ARG A 61 9.05 -2.21 0.20
N PRO A 62 9.26 -3.16 1.12
CA PRO A 62 10.60 -3.61 1.45
C PRO A 62 11.30 -4.30 0.27
N LEU A 63 10.58 -4.99 -0.61
CA LEU A 63 11.16 -5.61 -1.80
C LEU A 63 11.64 -4.55 -2.81
N PHE A 64 10.86 -3.50 -3.09
CA PHE A 64 11.31 -2.39 -3.94
C PHE A 64 12.52 -1.68 -3.32
N ALA A 65 12.56 -1.47 -2.00
CA ALA A 65 13.72 -0.90 -1.34
C ALA A 65 14.96 -1.80 -1.46
N ALA A 66 14.81 -3.11 -1.24
CA ALA A 66 15.90 -4.07 -1.38
C ALA A 66 16.43 -4.13 -2.82
N VAL A 67 15.54 -4.25 -3.80
CA VAL A 67 15.95 -4.29 -5.22
C VAL A 67 16.51 -2.93 -5.66
N GLY A 68 16.00 -1.82 -5.13
CA GLY A 68 16.56 -0.48 -5.32
C GLY A 68 18.00 -0.36 -4.81
N ALA A 69 18.32 -0.92 -3.64
CA ALA A 69 19.68 -0.99 -3.12
C ALA A 69 20.57 -1.91 -3.97
N MET A 70 20.05 -3.07 -4.44
CA MET A 70 20.77 -3.94 -5.37
C MET A 70 21.12 -3.24 -6.68
N GLY A 71 20.17 -2.45 -7.23
CA GLY A 71 20.41 -1.65 -8.44
C GLY A 71 21.50 -0.60 -8.27
N ALA A 72 21.69 -0.13 -7.04
CA ALA A 72 22.79 0.75 -6.64
C ALA A 72 24.11 -0.03 -6.31
N GLY A 73 24.14 -1.35 -6.52
CA GLY A 73 25.32 -2.20 -6.31
C GLY A 73 25.45 -2.79 -4.90
N SER A 74 24.45 -2.70 -4.04
CA SER A 74 24.48 -3.39 -2.73
C SER A 74 24.30 -4.90 -2.88
N ASN A 75 25.02 -5.65 -2.04
CA ASN A 75 24.85 -7.10 -1.86
C ASN A 75 23.85 -7.46 -0.76
N LEU A 76 23.15 -6.50 -0.21
CA LEU A 76 22.18 -6.61 0.87
C LEU A 76 22.70 -7.27 2.15
N SER A 77 23.06 -6.45 3.12
CA SER A 77 23.34 -6.88 4.49
C SER A 77 22.05 -7.07 5.29
N GLN A 78 22.15 -7.81 6.42
CA GLN A 78 21.02 -7.93 7.36
C GLN A 78 20.54 -6.58 7.91
N SER A 79 21.45 -5.63 8.09
CA SER A 79 21.10 -4.25 8.50
C SER A 79 20.24 -3.53 7.45
N GLU A 80 20.52 -3.70 6.16
CA GLU A 80 19.74 -3.15 5.07
C GLU A 80 18.35 -3.81 5.01
N ILE A 81 18.30 -5.15 5.07
CA ILE A 81 17.01 -5.88 5.09
C ILE A 81 16.14 -5.43 6.27
N ARG A 82 16.75 -5.28 7.46
CA ARG A 82 16.05 -4.78 8.65
C ARG A 82 15.54 -3.36 8.48
N ALA A 83 16.34 -2.47 7.89
CA ALA A 83 15.92 -1.11 7.58
C ALA A 83 14.72 -1.09 6.62
N PHE A 84 14.75 -1.89 5.55
CA PHE A 84 13.67 -1.98 4.57
C PHE A 84 12.40 -2.63 5.15
N ALA A 85 12.54 -3.61 6.03
CA ALA A 85 11.42 -4.25 6.71
C ALA A 85 10.59 -3.27 7.54
N SER A 86 11.17 -2.14 8.02
CA SER A 86 10.44 -1.09 8.75
C SER A 86 9.26 -0.50 7.96
N LEU A 87 9.32 -0.56 6.62
CA LEU A 87 8.26 -0.08 5.75
C LEU A 87 6.94 -0.88 5.89
N GLU A 88 6.99 -2.12 6.35
CA GLU A 88 5.77 -2.90 6.62
C GLU A 88 5.05 -2.45 7.90
N LEU A 89 5.80 -1.93 8.88
CA LEU A 89 5.22 -1.31 10.06
C LEU A 89 4.56 0.04 9.72
N LEU A 90 5.21 0.84 8.87
CA LEU A 90 4.60 2.05 8.33
C LEU A 90 3.32 1.72 7.52
N GLN A 91 3.35 0.63 6.72
CA GLN A 91 2.17 0.15 6.02
C GLN A 91 1.07 -0.29 6.97
N ALA A 92 1.39 -0.94 8.08
CA ALA A 92 0.41 -1.33 9.08
C ALA A 92 -0.27 -0.09 9.68
N CYS A 93 0.49 0.94 10.06
CA CYS A 93 -0.05 2.23 10.50
C CYS A 93 -1.04 2.80 9.46
N ALA A 94 -0.58 2.93 8.21
CA ALA A 94 -1.39 3.49 7.13
C ALA A 94 -2.72 2.73 6.95
N LEU A 95 -2.67 1.40 6.91
CA LEU A 95 -3.87 0.57 6.71
C LEU A 95 -4.82 0.57 7.92
N ILE A 96 -4.28 0.55 9.15
CA ILE A 96 -5.09 0.60 10.37
C ILE A 96 -5.85 1.92 10.46
N HIS A 97 -5.20 3.04 10.14
CA HIS A 97 -5.85 4.35 10.13
C HIS A 97 -6.79 4.52 8.93
N ASP A 98 -6.46 3.98 7.76
CA ASP A 98 -7.30 3.99 6.56
C ASP A 98 -8.63 3.26 6.82
N ASP A 99 -8.57 2.03 7.37
CA ASP A 99 -9.76 1.26 7.75
C ASP A 99 -10.69 2.01 8.72
N LEU A 100 -10.09 2.81 9.60
CA LEU A 100 -10.83 3.64 10.55
C LEU A 100 -11.51 4.83 9.86
N MET A 101 -10.79 5.52 8.95
CA MET A 101 -11.28 6.69 8.22
C MET A 101 -12.36 6.32 7.21
N ASP A 102 -12.19 5.16 6.54
CA ASP A 102 -13.12 4.65 5.53
C ASP A 102 -14.29 3.86 6.16
N ALA A 103 -14.28 3.65 7.49
CA ALA A 103 -15.22 2.78 8.21
C ALA A 103 -15.29 1.35 7.64
N SER A 104 -14.18 0.82 7.14
CA SER A 104 -14.08 -0.53 6.58
C SER A 104 -14.17 -1.59 7.68
N ASP A 105 -15.14 -2.48 7.63
CA ASP A 105 -15.35 -3.50 8.67
C ASP A 105 -14.31 -4.62 8.65
N THR A 106 -13.71 -4.89 7.47
CA THR A 106 -12.81 -6.02 7.26
C THR A 106 -11.53 -5.64 6.50
N ARG A 107 -10.43 -6.34 6.80
CA ARG A 107 -9.16 -6.25 6.09
C ARG A 107 -8.57 -7.64 5.89
N ARG A 108 -8.29 -8.04 4.63
CA ARG A 108 -7.72 -9.35 4.28
C ARG A 108 -8.57 -10.54 4.79
N GLY A 109 -9.90 -10.40 4.80
CA GLY A 109 -10.82 -11.42 5.28
C GLY A 109 -10.98 -11.51 6.81
N GLU A 110 -10.25 -10.68 7.57
CA GLU A 110 -10.35 -10.58 9.03
C GLU A 110 -11.02 -9.26 9.43
N PRO A 111 -11.58 -9.15 10.65
CA PRO A 111 -12.09 -7.88 11.15
C PRO A 111 -11.01 -6.79 11.17
N ALA A 112 -11.35 -5.57 10.75
CA ALA A 112 -10.48 -4.41 10.94
C ALA A 112 -10.18 -4.18 12.43
N ILE A 113 -9.06 -3.53 12.76
CA ILE A 113 -8.61 -3.38 14.16
C ILE A 113 -9.68 -2.73 15.05
N HIS A 114 -10.37 -1.69 14.56
CA HIS A 114 -11.43 -1.04 15.34
C HIS A 114 -12.60 -2.00 15.60
N LYS A 115 -12.97 -2.88 14.67
CA LYS A 115 -14.03 -3.88 14.85
C LYS A 115 -13.61 -5.00 15.77
N LEU A 116 -12.35 -5.42 15.72
CA LEU A 116 -11.80 -6.41 16.63
C LEU A 116 -11.93 -5.94 18.10
N PHE A 117 -11.55 -4.67 18.38
CA PHE A 117 -11.61 -4.12 19.72
C PHE A 117 -13.04 -3.73 20.16
N GLU A 118 -13.90 -3.32 19.25
CA GLU A 118 -15.34 -3.16 19.49
C GLU A 118 -15.97 -4.47 19.95
N SER A 119 -15.66 -5.57 19.27
CA SER A 119 -16.12 -6.93 19.63
C SER A 119 -15.56 -7.36 20.99
N MET A 120 -14.25 -7.15 21.25
CA MET A 120 -13.64 -7.47 22.54
C MET A 120 -14.30 -6.72 23.69
N HIS A 121 -14.56 -5.42 23.54
CA HIS A 121 -15.26 -4.62 24.54
C HIS A 121 -16.64 -5.20 24.89
N SER A 122 -17.39 -5.63 23.86
CA SER A 122 -18.73 -6.20 24.02
C SER A 122 -18.69 -7.55 24.73
N VAL A 123 -17.75 -8.43 24.37
CA VAL A 123 -17.58 -9.77 24.97
C VAL A 123 -17.19 -9.67 26.43
N GLU A 124 -16.27 -8.77 26.76
CA GLU A 124 -15.76 -8.57 28.13
C GLU A 124 -16.68 -7.69 29.00
N ASN A 125 -17.79 -7.18 28.44
CA ASN A 125 -18.73 -6.30 29.12
C ASN A 125 -18.07 -5.07 29.79
N TYR A 126 -17.14 -4.41 29.05
CA TYR A 126 -16.47 -3.21 29.57
C TYR A 126 -17.43 -2.01 29.67
N GLN A 127 -17.06 -1.00 30.46
CA GLN A 127 -17.83 0.22 30.63
C GLN A 127 -17.69 1.16 29.42
N GLY A 128 -18.74 1.88 29.08
CA GLY A 128 -18.79 2.85 27.98
C GLY A 128 -19.33 2.23 26.67
N THR A 129 -19.03 2.87 25.54
CA THR A 129 -19.47 2.40 24.22
C THR A 129 -18.39 1.55 23.54
N ALA A 130 -18.76 0.39 23.06
CA ALA A 130 -17.86 -0.53 22.36
C ALA A 130 -17.23 0.13 21.12
N THR A 131 -18.02 0.83 20.34
CA THR A 131 -17.55 1.54 19.15
C THR A 131 -16.46 2.56 19.49
N GLN A 132 -16.65 3.42 20.51
CA GLN A 132 -15.64 4.39 20.92
C GLN A 132 -14.35 3.73 21.42
N PHE A 133 -14.45 2.58 22.09
CA PHE A 133 -13.29 1.82 22.51
C PHE A 133 -12.51 1.27 21.30
N GLY A 134 -13.21 0.71 20.31
CA GLY A 134 -12.62 0.24 19.08
C GLY A 134 -11.90 1.33 18.29
N LEU A 135 -12.55 2.50 18.12
CA LEU A 135 -11.94 3.67 17.47
C LEU A 135 -10.66 4.11 18.20
N SER A 136 -10.71 4.24 19.52
CA SER A 136 -9.56 4.66 20.34
C SER A 136 -8.41 3.67 20.27
N ALA A 137 -8.70 2.36 20.34
CA ALA A 137 -7.70 1.31 20.21
C ALA A 137 -7.02 1.35 18.84
N SER A 138 -7.79 1.54 17.76
CA SER A 138 -7.26 1.60 16.40
C SER A 138 -6.29 2.77 16.19
N VAL A 139 -6.63 3.97 16.69
CA VAL A 139 -5.72 5.13 16.65
C VAL A 139 -4.41 4.80 17.36
N LEU A 140 -4.48 4.29 18.61
CA LEU A 140 -3.28 3.99 19.40
C LEU A 140 -2.43 2.86 18.82
N ILE A 141 -3.04 1.85 18.21
CA ILE A 141 -2.32 0.73 17.59
C ILE A 141 -1.68 1.18 16.28
N GLY A 142 -2.33 2.04 15.51
CA GLY A 142 -1.75 2.66 14.32
C GLY A 142 -0.54 3.54 14.68
N ASP A 143 -0.65 4.37 15.72
CA ASP A 143 0.46 5.18 16.24
C ASP A 143 1.62 4.30 16.75
N LEU A 144 1.31 3.18 17.44
CA LEU A 144 2.32 2.23 17.88
C LEU A 144 3.06 1.61 16.68
N ALA A 145 2.35 1.27 15.60
CA ALA A 145 2.95 0.77 14.37
C ALA A 145 3.90 1.82 13.74
N LEU A 146 3.52 3.09 13.73
CA LEU A 146 4.36 4.20 13.26
C LEU A 146 5.63 4.34 14.10
N ILE A 147 5.51 4.32 15.43
CA ILE A 147 6.65 4.39 16.36
C ILE A 147 7.57 3.17 16.15
N TRP A 148 7.02 1.99 16.00
CA TRP A 148 7.81 0.78 15.77
C TRP A 148 8.49 0.77 14.40
N SER A 149 7.90 1.41 13.37
CA SER A 149 8.57 1.63 12.09
C SER A 149 9.85 2.47 12.27
N ASP A 150 9.75 3.59 12.98
CA ASP A 150 10.91 4.42 13.31
C ASP A 150 11.95 3.68 14.15
N GLN A 151 11.53 2.96 15.17
CA GLN A 151 12.44 2.18 16.01
C GLN A 151 13.19 1.11 15.22
N MET A 152 12.50 0.40 14.32
CA MET A 152 13.10 -0.64 13.49
C MET A 152 14.13 -0.07 12.54
N LEU A 153 13.84 1.06 11.89
CA LEU A 153 14.78 1.77 11.01
C LEU A 153 15.99 2.28 11.80
N ASN A 154 15.76 2.99 12.89
CA ASN A 154 16.83 3.59 13.71
C ASN A 154 17.74 2.53 14.37
N SER A 155 17.19 1.36 14.72
CA SER A 155 17.94 0.23 15.30
C SER A 155 18.38 -0.82 14.28
N SER A 156 18.36 -0.49 12.99
CA SER A 156 18.66 -1.44 11.91
C SER A 156 20.13 -1.92 11.88
N GLY A 157 21.05 -1.11 12.44
CA GLY A 157 22.49 -1.37 12.38
C GLY A 157 23.15 -0.84 11.10
N LEU A 158 22.48 0.02 10.35
CA LEU A 158 23.09 0.76 9.24
C LEU A 158 24.21 1.67 9.73
N LYS A 159 25.20 1.93 8.87
CA LYS A 159 26.20 2.97 9.13
C LYS A 159 25.52 4.34 9.22
N SER A 160 26.10 5.26 10.01
CA SER A 160 25.48 6.55 10.31
C SER A 160 25.10 7.33 9.05
N ASP A 161 25.97 7.40 8.04
CA ASP A 161 25.70 8.14 6.80
C ASP A 161 24.52 7.51 6.00
N SER A 162 24.48 6.17 5.91
CA SER A 162 23.38 5.44 5.29
C SER A 162 22.07 5.62 6.06
N LEU A 163 22.13 5.61 7.40
CA LEU A 163 20.96 5.83 8.23
C LEU A 163 20.42 7.25 8.07
N LEU A 164 21.26 8.27 8.10
CA LEU A 164 20.82 9.67 7.91
C LEU A 164 20.21 9.88 6.51
N ALA A 165 20.81 9.29 5.48
CA ALA A 165 20.28 9.34 4.12
C ALA A 165 18.93 8.62 4.02
N ALA A 166 18.78 7.45 4.67
CA ALA A 166 17.53 6.69 4.73
C ALA A 166 16.42 7.47 5.46
N LEU A 167 16.74 8.09 6.61
CA LEU A 167 15.79 8.88 7.39
C LEU A 167 15.23 10.06 6.57
N SER A 168 16.07 10.75 5.80
CA SER A 168 15.61 11.85 4.94
C SER A 168 14.56 11.40 3.93
N VAL A 169 14.75 10.24 3.27
CA VAL A 169 13.79 9.69 2.32
C VAL A 169 12.54 9.17 3.03
N HIS A 170 12.70 8.54 4.19
CA HIS A 170 11.60 8.01 5.00
C HIS A 170 10.70 9.13 5.52
N ASP A 171 11.28 10.26 5.96
CA ASP A 171 10.52 11.43 6.40
C ASP A 171 9.70 12.03 5.25
N GLU A 172 10.32 12.22 4.09
CA GLU A 172 9.64 12.74 2.89
C GLU A 172 8.48 11.81 2.47
N MET A 173 8.73 10.50 2.46
CA MET A 173 7.71 9.49 2.13
C MET A 173 6.50 9.56 3.07
N ARG A 174 6.71 9.73 4.37
CA ARG A 174 5.63 9.82 5.37
C ARG A 174 4.81 11.09 5.20
N VAL A 175 5.46 12.23 4.97
CA VAL A 175 4.76 13.50 4.71
C VAL A 175 3.90 13.40 3.45
N GLU A 176 4.44 12.84 2.37
CA GLU A 176 3.72 12.64 1.11
C GLU A 176 2.53 11.68 1.28
N LEU A 177 2.70 10.58 2.02
CA LEU A 177 1.62 9.64 2.32
C LEU A 177 0.47 10.30 3.08
N ILE A 178 0.79 11.07 4.15
CA ILE A 178 -0.22 11.79 4.94
C ILE A 178 -0.92 12.85 4.10
N ALA A 179 -0.18 13.57 3.25
CA ALA A 179 -0.77 14.55 2.34
C ALA A 179 -1.74 13.88 1.35
N GLY A 180 -1.35 12.73 0.76
CA GLY A 180 -2.21 11.94 -0.13
C GLY A 180 -3.47 11.45 0.57
N GLN A 181 -3.34 10.92 1.79
CA GLN A 181 -4.47 10.46 2.60
C GLN A 181 -5.41 11.59 2.98
N TYR A 182 -4.87 12.76 3.37
CA TYR A 182 -5.69 13.92 3.68
C TYR A 182 -6.47 14.43 2.44
N LEU A 183 -5.82 14.44 1.28
CA LEU A 183 -6.49 14.82 0.02
C LEU A 183 -7.61 13.85 -0.32
N ASP A 184 -7.44 12.56 -0.09
CA ASP A 184 -8.48 11.55 -0.32
C ASP A 184 -9.72 11.82 0.55
N VAL A 185 -9.55 11.96 1.87
CA VAL A 185 -10.64 12.31 2.80
C VAL A 185 -11.29 13.64 2.43
N PHE A 186 -10.49 14.63 2.02
CA PHE A 186 -10.98 15.96 1.66
C PHE A 186 -11.83 15.94 0.37
N GLU A 187 -11.40 15.19 -0.66
CA GLU A 187 -12.16 15.10 -1.92
C GLU A 187 -13.43 14.25 -1.77
N GLN A 188 -13.41 13.23 -0.90
CA GLN A 188 -14.64 12.52 -0.51
C GLN A 188 -15.64 13.48 0.11
N ALA A 189 -15.22 14.33 1.05
CA ALA A 189 -16.09 15.31 1.71
C ALA A 189 -16.60 16.39 0.75
N ARG A 190 -15.79 16.81 -0.24
CA ARG A 190 -16.20 17.79 -1.28
C ARG A 190 -17.15 17.21 -2.31
N GLY A 191 -17.13 15.89 -2.50
CA GLY A 191 -17.90 15.23 -3.54
C GLY A 191 -17.39 15.51 -4.97
N THR A 192 -16.11 15.93 -5.12
CA THR A 192 -15.52 16.24 -6.44
C THR A 192 -15.28 14.96 -7.24
N GLN A 193 -15.36 15.08 -8.58
CA GLN A 193 -15.19 13.93 -9.49
C GLN A 193 -14.27 14.34 -10.65
N SER A 194 -13.01 14.62 -10.33
CA SER A 194 -12.02 15.04 -11.31
C SER A 194 -10.95 13.95 -11.48
N VAL A 195 -10.77 13.46 -12.70
CA VAL A 195 -9.70 12.50 -13.06
C VAL A 195 -8.32 13.02 -12.64
N ALA A 196 -8.03 14.31 -12.86
CA ALA A 196 -6.74 14.90 -12.48
C ALA A 196 -6.50 14.90 -10.97
N GLN A 197 -7.55 15.14 -10.17
CA GLN A 197 -7.46 15.08 -8.71
C GLN A 197 -7.32 13.65 -8.21
N ALA A 198 -8.09 12.70 -8.76
CA ALA A 198 -7.98 11.28 -8.43
C ALA A 198 -6.57 10.73 -8.75
N LEU A 199 -5.98 11.09 -9.90
CA LEU A 199 -4.59 10.74 -10.23
C LEU A 199 -3.60 11.36 -9.25
N ASN A 200 -3.81 12.62 -8.82
CA ASN A 200 -2.94 13.25 -7.84
C ASN A 200 -2.99 12.55 -6.48
N ILE A 201 -4.17 12.14 -6.03
CA ILE A 201 -4.34 11.34 -4.81
C ILE A 201 -3.62 9.99 -4.97
N ALA A 202 -3.88 9.26 -6.06
CA ALA A 202 -3.22 7.99 -6.36
C ALA A 202 -1.70 8.11 -6.35
N ARG A 203 -1.15 9.21 -6.88
CA ARG A 203 0.29 9.49 -6.90
C ARG A 203 0.88 9.60 -5.49
N TYR A 204 0.29 10.41 -4.60
CA TYR A 204 0.85 10.65 -3.26
C TYR A 204 0.46 9.58 -2.24
N LYS A 205 -0.80 9.14 -2.23
CA LYS A 205 -1.28 8.11 -1.29
C LYS A 205 -0.67 6.74 -1.60
N SER A 206 -0.39 6.43 -2.88
CA SER A 206 -0.05 5.06 -3.29
C SER A 206 1.23 4.94 -4.12
N ALA A 207 1.36 5.64 -5.25
CA ALA A 207 2.43 5.43 -6.20
C ALA A 207 3.81 5.72 -5.61
N LYS A 208 4.00 6.93 -5.08
CA LYS A 208 5.24 7.34 -4.44
C LYS A 208 5.54 6.47 -3.23
N TYR A 209 4.57 6.28 -2.38
CA TYR A 209 4.70 5.52 -1.14
C TYR A 209 5.00 4.04 -1.34
N THR A 210 4.42 3.41 -2.38
CA THR A 210 4.54 1.96 -2.59
C THR A 210 5.76 1.58 -3.41
N ILE A 211 6.19 2.41 -4.35
CA ILE A 211 7.22 2.04 -5.34
C ILE A 211 8.35 3.06 -5.40
N GLU A 212 8.08 4.33 -5.72
CA GLU A 212 9.13 5.32 -5.95
C GLU A 212 10.00 5.54 -4.72
N ARG A 213 9.39 5.88 -3.58
CA ARG A 213 10.13 6.18 -2.34
C ARG A 213 10.85 4.98 -1.74
N PRO A 214 10.30 3.74 -1.75
CA PRO A 214 11.06 2.55 -1.42
C PRO A 214 12.32 2.37 -2.28
N LEU A 215 12.26 2.58 -3.60
CA LEU A 215 13.43 2.54 -4.47
C LEU A 215 14.46 3.60 -4.10
N HIS A 216 14.01 4.84 -3.82
CA HIS A 216 14.87 5.94 -3.36
C HIS A 216 15.51 5.61 -2.00
N LEU A 217 14.77 4.98 -1.08
CA LEU A 217 15.30 4.52 0.21
C LEU A 217 16.42 3.50 0.01
N GLY A 218 16.21 2.53 -0.87
CA GLY A 218 17.22 1.55 -1.24
C GLY A 218 18.49 2.21 -1.80
N ALA A 219 18.33 3.14 -2.75
CA ALA A 219 19.44 3.91 -3.32
C ALA A 219 20.17 4.75 -2.25
N ALA A 220 19.42 5.37 -1.32
CA ALA A 220 19.99 6.20 -0.27
C ALA A 220 20.80 5.40 0.76
N VAL A 221 20.35 4.18 1.07
CA VAL A 221 21.09 3.26 1.96
C VAL A 221 22.39 2.79 1.30
N ALA A 222 22.35 2.43 0.02
CA ALA A 222 23.51 1.92 -0.72
C ALA A 222 24.51 3.03 -1.08
N ILE A 223 24.03 4.21 -1.47
CA ILE A 223 24.83 5.37 -1.86
C ILE A 223 24.36 6.58 -1.02
N PRO A 224 24.95 6.82 0.17
CA PRO A 224 24.49 7.91 1.06
C PRO A 224 24.69 9.31 0.48
N ASP A 225 25.72 9.52 -0.36
CA ASP A 225 25.96 10.81 -0.99
C ASP A 225 24.86 11.15 -2.03
N PRO A 226 24.10 12.25 -1.83
CA PRO A 226 22.99 12.61 -2.70
C PRO A 226 23.43 12.98 -4.12
N LEU A 227 24.65 13.49 -4.31
CA LEU A 227 25.14 13.83 -5.63
C LEU A 227 25.49 12.59 -6.45
N LEU A 228 26.07 11.59 -5.79
CA LEU A 228 26.43 10.33 -6.45
C LEU A 228 25.20 9.48 -6.82
N ARG A 229 24.10 9.54 -6.04
CA ARG A 229 22.88 8.78 -6.33
C ARG A 229 21.88 9.54 -7.21
N ALA A 230 22.10 10.82 -7.52
CA ALA A 230 21.09 11.68 -8.16
C ALA A 230 20.54 11.12 -9.48
N GLN A 231 21.42 10.58 -10.33
CA GLN A 231 21.02 9.98 -11.60
C GLN A 231 20.18 8.71 -11.40
N LEU A 232 20.57 7.83 -10.49
CA LEU A 232 19.82 6.61 -10.18
C LEU A 232 18.45 6.93 -9.58
N VAL A 233 18.35 7.91 -8.70
CA VAL A 233 17.09 8.40 -8.13
C VAL A 233 16.17 8.93 -9.23
N SER A 234 16.69 9.67 -10.23
CA SER A 234 15.90 10.12 -11.39
C SER A 234 15.33 8.94 -12.18
N ILE A 235 16.15 7.92 -12.46
CA ILE A 235 15.71 6.72 -13.17
C ILE A 235 14.65 5.96 -12.35
N TYR A 236 14.83 5.88 -11.04
CA TYR A 236 13.84 5.25 -10.16
C TYR A 236 12.53 6.04 -10.08
N SER A 237 12.54 7.36 -10.24
CA SER A 237 11.31 8.14 -10.39
C SER A 237 10.65 7.91 -11.75
N GLU A 238 11.44 7.86 -12.84
CA GLU A 238 10.93 7.57 -14.19
C GLU A 238 10.27 6.17 -14.28
N PHE A 239 10.77 5.21 -13.52
CA PHE A 239 10.19 3.87 -13.39
C PHE A 239 9.05 3.83 -12.35
N GLY A 240 9.29 4.35 -11.15
CA GLY A 240 8.47 4.11 -9.97
C GLY A 240 7.15 4.87 -9.97
N LEU A 241 7.12 6.10 -10.52
CA LEU A 241 5.89 6.89 -10.57
C LEU A 241 4.85 6.26 -11.50
N PRO A 242 5.14 6.00 -12.79
CA PRO A 242 4.14 5.41 -13.67
C PRO A 242 3.75 3.99 -13.22
N LEU A 243 4.69 3.18 -12.74
CA LEU A 243 4.36 1.86 -12.21
C LEU A 243 3.45 1.95 -10.99
N GLY A 244 3.70 2.90 -10.10
CA GLY A 244 2.90 3.10 -8.90
C GLY A 244 1.49 3.60 -9.20
N GLU A 245 1.34 4.47 -10.20
CA GLU A 245 0.03 4.88 -10.71
C GLU A 245 -0.72 3.69 -11.32
N ALA A 246 -0.06 2.89 -12.18
CA ALA A 246 -0.63 1.67 -12.75
C ALA A 246 -1.05 0.65 -11.66
N PHE A 247 -0.24 0.52 -10.61
CA PHE A 247 -0.56 -0.33 -9.47
C PHE A 247 -1.84 0.12 -8.76
N GLN A 248 -2.01 1.43 -8.50
CA GLN A 248 -3.20 1.96 -7.86
C GLN A 248 -4.44 1.82 -8.76
N LEU A 249 -4.32 2.14 -10.04
CA LEU A 249 -5.40 1.93 -11.01
C LEU A 249 -5.87 0.47 -11.06
N ARG A 250 -4.93 -0.48 -10.94
CA ARG A 250 -5.25 -1.91 -10.83
C ARG A 250 -5.99 -2.21 -9.53
N ASP A 251 -5.57 -1.65 -8.41
CA ASP A 251 -6.28 -1.80 -7.14
C ASP A 251 -7.70 -1.20 -7.21
N ASP A 252 -7.90 -0.05 -7.86
CA ASP A 252 -9.22 0.57 -8.08
C ASP A 252 -10.15 -0.32 -8.90
N LEU A 253 -9.65 -0.97 -9.96
CA LEU A 253 -10.43 -1.97 -10.73
C LEU A 253 -10.79 -3.18 -9.86
N LEU A 254 -9.86 -3.66 -9.06
CA LEU A 254 -10.10 -4.80 -8.16
C LEU A 254 -11.06 -4.44 -7.02
N GLY A 255 -11.07 -3.20 -6.53
CA GLY A 255 -12.02 -2.71 -5.53
C GLY A 255 -13.47 -2.74 -6.01
N VAL A 256 -13.67 -2.65 -7.33
CA VAL A 256 -15.00 -2.69 -7.96
C VAL A 256 -15.35 -4.08 -8.49
N PHE A 257 -14.45 -4.73 -9.24
CA PHE A 257 -14.73 -5.96 -10.01
C PHE A 257 -14.03 -7.20 -9.45
N GLY A 258 -13.17 -7.06 -8.44
CA GLY A 258 -12.34 -8.17 -7.95
C GLY A 258 -13.14 -9.28 -7.26
N ASP A 259 -12.67 -10.53 -7.43
CA ASP A 259 -13.21 -11.67 -6.67
C ASP A 259 -12.84 -11.51 -5.18
N PRO A 260 -13.81 -11.54 -4.25
CA PRO A 260 -13.56 -11.50 -2.80
C PRO A 260 -12.54 -12.51 -2.30
N LYS A 261 -12.47 -13.69 -2.93
CA LYS A 261 -11.48 -14.74 -2.60
C LYS A 261 -10.04 -14.33 -2.91
N VAL A 262 -9.87 -13.41 -3.86
CA VAL A 262 -8.55 -12.91 -4.28
C VAL A 262 -8.19 -11.62 -3.55
N THR A 263 -9.16 -10.70 -3.40
CA THR A 263 -8.97 -9.38 -2.80
C THR A 263 -8.97 -9.42 -1.28
N GLY A 264 -9.69 -10.37 -0.67
CA GLY A 264 -9.93 -10.44 0.78
C GLY A 264 -10.87 -9.35 1.30
N LYS A 265 -11.58 -8.65 0.40
CA LYS A 265 -12.62 -7.66 0.68
C LYS A 265 -13.92 -8.04 -0.04
N PRO A 266 -15.09 -7.58 0.43
CA PRO A 266 -16.35 -7.76 -0.30
C PRO A 266 -16.28 -7.21 -1.73
N ALA A 267 -16.96 -7.83 -2.69
CA ALA A 267 -17.06 -7.28 -4.04
C ALA A 267 -17.70 -5.88 -4.00
N GLY A 268 -17.15 -4.93 -4.76
CA GLY A 268 -17.68 -3.56 -4.82
C GLY A 268 -17.51 -2.76 -3.53
N ASP A 269 -16.50 -3.05 -2.73
CA ASP A 269 -16.20 -2.34 -1.48
C ASP A 269 -16.02 -0.83 -1.73
N ASP A 270 -15.27 -0.47 -2.78
CA ASP A 270 -15.07 0.93 -3.18
C ASP A 270 -16.38 1.64 -3.58
N LEU A 271 -17.38 0.89 -4.05
CA LEU A 271 -18.71 1.44 -4.36
C LEU A 271 -19.51 1.74 -3.07
N ARG A 272 -19.39 0.86 -2.04
CA ARG A 272 -20.00 1.07 -0.72
C ARG A 272 -19.38 2.28 0.00
N GLU A 273 -18.07 2.35 -0.02
CA GLU A 273 -17.31 3.43 0.61
C GLU A 273 -17.42 4.77 -0.15
N GLY A 274 -17.91 4.75 -1.39
CA GLY A 274 -18.03 5.93 -2.23
C GLY A 274 -16.69 6.54 -2.63
N LYS A 275 -15.64 5.71 -2.80
CA LYS A 275 -14.28 6.16 -3.13
C LYS A 275 -14.21 6.91 -4.44
N ARG A 276 -13.56 8.06 -4.42
CA ARG A 276 -13.38 8.96 -5.58
C ARG A 276 -12.15 8.57 -6.41
N THR A 277 -12.13 7.33 -6.89
CA THR A 277 -11.03 6.78 -7.70
C THR A 277 -11.03 7.33 -9.14
N VAL A 278 -9.95 7.08 -9.86
CA VAL A 278 -9.85 7.43 -11.29
C VAL A 278 -10.94 6.73 -12.10
N LEU A 279 -11.24 5.47 -11.78
CA LEU A 279 -12.33 4.72 -12.43
C LEU A 279 -13.68 5.40 -12.21
N MET A 280 -13.97 5.87 -11.00
CA MET A 280 -15.22 6.57 -10.70
C MET A 280 -15.31 7.93 -11.38
N ALA A 281 -14.22 8.70 -11.42
CA ALA A 281 -14.16 9.97 -12.11
C ALA A 281 -14.39 9.80 -13.63
N MET A 282 -13.75 8.80 -14.25
CA MET A 282 -13.95 8.46 -15.67
C MET A 282 -15.37 7.95 -15.96
N THR A 283 -15.99 7.24 -15.02
CA THR A 283 -17.39 6.80 -15.12
C THR A 283 -18.30 8.01 -15.11
N HIS A 284 -18.12 8.92 -14.16
CA HIS A 284 -18.93 10.12 -14.04
C HIS A 284 -18.86 11.02 -15.27
N ASP A 285 -17.69 11.18 -15.87
CA ASP A 285 -17.52 11.98 -17.10
C ASP A 285 -18.26 11.40 -18.33
N ARG A 286 -18.69 10.12 -18.27
CA ARG A 286 -19.31 9.41 -19.40
C ARG A 286 -20.75 9.00 -19.19
N ILE A 287 -21.19 8.93 -17.92
CA ILE A 287 -22.55 8.55 -17.57
C ILE A 287 -23.50 9.75 -17.76
N SER A 288 -24.77 9.48 -18.12
CA SER A 288 -25.78 10.53 -18.25
C SER A 288 -27.20 9.98 -18.10
N GLY A 289 -28.14 10.86 -17.81
CA GLY A 289 -29.58 10.57 -17.81
C GLY A 289 -30.02 9.61 -16.71
N ALA A 290 -30.78 8.57 -17.06
CA ALA A 290 -31.34 7.64 -16.09
C ALA A 290 -30.28 6.80 -15.38
N ALA A 291 -29.21 6.39 -16.10
CA ALA A 291 -28.12 5.62 -15.54
C ALA A 291 -27.31 6.43 -14.51
N GLU A 292 -27.12 7.74 -14.76
CA GLU A 292 -26.47 8.65 -13.80
C GLU A 292 -27.29 8.79 -12.51
N ALA A 293 -28.62 8.98 -12.63
CA ALA A 293 -29.51 9.07 -11.49
C ALA A 293 -29.52 7.79 -10.65
N GLU A 294 -29.52 6.61 -11.32
CA GLU A 294 -29.46 5.29 -10.69
C GLU A 294 -28.10 5.12 -9.96
N PHE A 295 -26.98 5.45 -10.62
CA PHE A 295 -25.65 5.35 -10.05
C PHE A 295 -25.50 6.20 -8.80
N MET A 296 -25.87 7.49 -8.88
CA MET A 296 -25.72 8.44 -7.79
C MET A 296 -26.63 8.15 -6.59
N ALA A 297 -27.72 7.40 -6.77
CA ALA A 297 -28.60 7.00 -5.68
C ALA A 297 -28.00 5.92 -4.76
N GLU A 298 -27.11 5.08 -5.29
CA GLU A 298 -26.57 3.92 -4.58
C GLU A 298 -25.06 4.08 -4.27
N PHE A 299 -24.33 4.89 -5.00
CA PHE A 299 -22.89 5.11 -4.80
C PHE A 299 -22.59 5.78 -3.45
N GLY A 300 -21.76 5.13 -2.62
CA GLY A 300 -21.46 5.56 -1.26
C GLY A 300 -22.51 5.16 -0.22
N ASN A 301 -23.44 4.28 -0.58
CA ASN A 301 -24.39 3.71 0.34
C ASN A 301 -23.79 2.47 1.03
N HIS A 302 -23.45 2.59 2.31
CA HIS A 302 -22.87 1.48 3.08
C HIS A 302 -23.79 0.26 3.18
N ASP A 303 -25.11 0.47 3.09
CA ASP A 303 -26.14 -0.59 3.14
C ASP A 303 -26.56 -1.10 1.73
N ILE A 304 -25.79 -0.77 0.68
CA ILE A 304 -26.05 -1.16 -0.70
C ILE A 304 -26.18 -2.69 -0.83
N SER A 305 -27.23 -3.15 -1.54
CA SER A 305 -27.45 -4.58 -1.78
C SER A 305 -26.47 -5.14 -2.85
N GLU A 306 -26.24 -6.46 -2.81
CA GLU A 306 -25.43 -7.13 -3.85
C GLU A 306 -25.98 -6.94 -5.26
N ASN A 307 -27.30 -6.90 -5.43
CA ASN A 307 -27.93 -6.64 -6.74
C ASN A 307 -27.66 -5.20 -7.21
N ALA A 308 -27.68 -4.23 -6.31
CA ALA A 308 -27.37 -2.85 -6.66
C ALA A 308 -25.87 -2.69 -6.99
N ILE A 309 -24.97 -3.38 -6.28
CA ILE A 309 -23.53 -3.43 -6.65
C ILE A 309 -23.35 -3.99 -8.05
N ALA A 310 -23.96 -5.14 -8.37
CA ALA A 310 -23.90 -5.73 -9.70
C ALA A 310 -24.41 -4.75 -10.78
N ARG A 311 -25.48 -4.01 -10.47
CA ARG A 311 -26.01 -3.00 -11.38
C ARG A 311 -25.07 -1.81 -11.56
N LEU A 312 -24.40 -1.31 -10.49
CA LEU A 312 -23.38 -0.27 -10.62
C LEU A 312 -22.17 -0.74 -11.45
N GLN A 313 -21.74 -2.00 -11.27
CA GLN A 313 -20.67 -2.61 -12.07
C GLN A 313 -21.04 -2.67 -13.56
N GLU A 314 -22.30 -3.05 -13.91
CA GLU A 314 -22.79 -3.02 -15.28
C GLU A 314 -22.76 -1.60 -15.86
N ILE A 315 -23.26 -0.60 -15.11
CA ILE A 315 -23.23 0.80 -15.54
C ILE A 315 -21.78 1.26 -15.82
N ILE A 316 -20.83 0.96 -14.92
CA ILE A 316 -19.41 1.30 -15.12
C ILE A 316 -18.88 0.64 -16.40
N ALA A 317 -19.20 -0.64 -16.63
CA ALA A 317 -18.78 -1.36 -17.83
C ALA A 317 -19.38 -0.76 -19.12
N GLU A 318 -20.67 -0.40 -19.10
CA GLU A 318 -21.39 0.22 -20.22
C GLU A 318 -20.78 1.58 -20.62
N THR A 319 -20.21 2.36 -19.68
CA THR A 319 -19.51 3.64 -19.96
C THR A 319 -18.18 3.45 -20.67
N GLY A 320 -17.61 2.25 -20.66
CA GLY A 320 -16.26 1.96 -21.16
C GLY A 320 -15.14 2.49 -20.26
N ALA A 321 -15.45 3.05 -19.09
CA ALA A 321 -14.44 3.59 -18.17
C ALA A 321 -13.42 2.55 -17.72
N ALA A 322 -13.86 1.33 -17.40
CA ALA A 322 -12.98 0.23 -17.01
C ALA A 322 -11.95 -0.12 -18.11
N MET A 323 -12.38 -0.14 -19.37
CA MET A 323 -11.48 -0.38 -20.52
C MET A 323 -10.42 0.73 -20.64
N HIS A 324 -10.81 2.00 -20.49
CA HIS A 324 -9.85 3.12 -20.53
C HIS A 324 -8.84 3.07 -19.37
N VAL A 325 -9.26 2.61 -18.17
CA VAL A 325 -8.34 2.40 -17.06
C VAL A 325 -7.36 1.27 -17.36
N GLU A 326 -7.81 0.17 -17.99
CA GLU A 326 -6.93 -0.91 -18.46
C GLU A 326 -5.90 -0.41 -19.48
N ASP A 327 -6.33 0.36 -20.47
CA ASP A 327 -5.43 0.95 -21.47
C ASP A 327 -4.37 1.85 -20.80
N LEU A 328 -4.78 2.65 -19.81
CA LEU A 328 -3.88 3.51 -19.03
C LEU A 328 -2.88 2.71 -18.19
N ILE A 329 -3.30 1.59 -17.59
CA ILE A 329 -2.41 0.67 -16.86
C ILE A 329 -1.34 0.10 -17.80
N GLU A 330 -1.72 -0.29 -19.04
CA GLU A 330 -0.77 -0.82 -20.02
C GLU A 330 0.23 0.25 -20.46
N GLU A 331 -0.23 1.47 -20.74
CA GLU A 331 0.62 2.61 -21.12
C GLU A 331 1.63 2.96 -20.03
N LEU A 332 1.15 3.12 -18.78
CA LEU A 332 1.99 3.45 -17.63
C LEU A 332 3.00 2.33 -17.33
N THR A 333 2.59 1.06 -17.46
CA THR A 333 3.48 -0.08 -17.28
C THR A 333 4.57 -0.12 -18.34
N SER A 334 4.23 0.15 -19.61
CA SER A 334 5.20 0.23 -20.70
C SER A 334 6.21 1.34 -20.48
N THR A 335 5.73 2.54 -20.11
CA THR A 335 6.58 3.69 -19.78
C THR A 335 7.55 3.37 -18.65
N ALA A 336 7.07 2.72 -17.58
CA ALA A 336 7.92 2.29 -16.48
C ALA A 336 9.00 1.31 -16.94
N LEU A 337 8.65 0.29 -17.71
CA LEU A 337 9.61 -0.71 -18.19
C LEU A 337 10.67 -0.12 -19.12
N GLU A 338 10.31 0.89 -19.93
CA GLU A 338 11.27 1.60 -20.78
C GLU A 338 12.34 2.34 -19.97
N ALA A 339 11.97 2.90 -18.82
CA ALA A 339 12.90 3.58 -17.92
C ALA A 339 13.98 2.63 -17.35
N LEU A 340 13.74 1.33 -17.31
CA LEU A 340 14.73 0.34 -16.87
C LEU A 340 15.83 0.06 -17.90
N ASN A 341 15.69 0.48 -19.15
CA ASN A 341 16.69 0.28 -20.21
C ASN A 341 17.87 1.26 -20.05
N ARG A 342 18.52 1.25 -18.89
CA ARG A 342 19.62 2.12 -18.49
C ARG A 342 20.77 1.29 -17.92
N ASP A 343 22.01 1.67 -18.23
CA ASP A 343 23.20 0.94 -17.77
C ASP A 343 23.56 1.26 -16.30
N GLU A 344 22.98 2.30 -15.74
CA GLU A 344 23.18 2.73 -14.35
C GLU A 344 22.56 1.78 -13.32
N ILE A 345 21.63 0.93 -13.75
CA ILE A 345 21.04 -0.11 -12.90
C ILE A 345 21.75 -1.43 -13.11
N VAL A 346 22.22 -2.06 -12.04
CA VAL A 346 22.82 -3.42 -12.10
C VAL A 346 21.86 -4.38 -12.81
N PRO A 347 22.33 -5.18 -13.80
CA PRO A 347 21.46 -6.02 -14.64
C PRO A 347 20.52 -6.94 -13.85
N GLN A 348 21.02 -7.57 -12.78
CA GLN A 348 20.20 -8.43 -11.92
C GLN A 348 19.03 -7.69 -11.27
N ALA A 349 19.25 -6.46 -10.80
CA ALA A 349 18.17 -5.63 -10.23
C ALA A 349 17.15 -5.21 -11.29
N ARG A 350 17.59 -4.96 -12.52
CA ARG A 350 16.72 -4.67 -13.66
C ARG A 350 15.75 -5.82 -13.94
N GLU A 351 16.24 -7.05 -13.94
CA GLU A 351 15.41 -8.25 -14.12
C GLU A 351 14.36 -8.39 -12.99
N LEU A 352 14.78 -8.18 -11.74
CA LEU A 352 13.87 -8.21 -10.58
C LEU A 352 12.81 -7.10 -10.64
N LEU A 353 13.19 -5.87 -11.00
CA LEU A 353 12.23 -4.75 -11.16
C LEU A 353 11.24 -5.03 -12.28
N THR A 354 11.68 -5.62 -13.38
CA THR A 354 10.80 -6.04 -14.47
C THR A 354 9.77 -7.06 -14.01
N GLU A 355 10.20 -8.08 -13.27
CA GLU A 355 9.29 -9.10 -12.73
C GLU A 355 8.32 -8.50 -11.71
N MET A 356 8.81 -7.62 -10.82
CA MET A 356 7.96 -6.93 -9.85
C MET A 356 6.92 -6.04 -10.52
N ALA A 357 7.25 -5.37 -11.63
CA ALA A 357 6.31 -4.57 -12.41
C ALA A 357 5.18 -5.45 -12.98
N ILE A 358 5.50 -6.61 -13.52
CA ILE A 358 4.53 -7.56 -14.04
C ILE A 358 3.60 -8.07 -12.91
N ILE A 359 4.16 -8.44 -11.75
CA ILE A 359 3.38 -8.91 -10.59
C ILE A 359 2.48 -7.78 -10.05
N ALA A 360 2.95 -6.55 -10.08
CA ALA A 360 2.21 -5.40 -9.57
C ALA A 360 0.97 -5.06 -10.42
N THR A 361 1.07 -5.17 -11.75
CA THR A 361 0.05 -4.69 -12.70
C THR A 361 -0.83 -5.80 -13.29
N LYS A 362 -0.36 -7.06 -13.35
CA LYS A 362 -1.11 -8.21 -13.92
C LYS A 362 -1.84 -9.06 -12.86
N ARG A 363 -2.48 -8.44 -11.91
CA ARG A 363 -3.39 -9.14 -10.98
C ARG A 363 -4.66 -9.48 -11.76
N ASN A 364 -5.04 -10.76 -11.81
CA ASN A 364 -6.29 -11.19 -12.44
C ASN A 364 -7.50 -10.68 -11.63
N MET A 365 -8.48 -10.16 -12.35
CA MET A 365 -9.82 -9.88 -11.84
C MET A 365 -10.51 -11.16 -11.48
#